data_5daae6eb42f7a9a1413e3586859f2bf6
#
_entry.id   5daae6eb42f7a9a1413e3586859f2bf6
#
_cell.length_a   1.000
_cell.length_b   1.000
_cell.length_c   1.000
_cell.angle_alpha   90.00
_cell.angle_beta   90.00
_cell.angle_gamma   90.00
#
_symmetry.space_group_name_H-M   'P 1'
#
loop_
_entity.id
_entity.type
_entity.pdbx_description
1 polymer ?
#
loop_
_entity_poly.entity_id
_entity_poly.type
_entity_poly.pdbx_seq_one_letter_code
_entity_poly.pdbx_strand_id
1 'polypeptide(L)'
;MSAAVIDIENAIVSYREDVALRGVSLKVESGEFVGIIGPNGAGKTTLLTVVNGLGRLLSGRVWVLGHYLTAGNGHSLRKKVGYVAQVQNIDPRMPMNVREVVMIGRYGLLGLMGRPDKHDWKVVDEVLELVGMSHLARRPIGHLSGGEQQRVAIARCLAQEPELFLLDEPTASLDWKAQTDILALVKQVHDSRRLTTLFVTHDLGCLPVACNRVVLMKDGYISGEGGPETLLTDANLSQLYDIPLPEVRKRRGENIPVRI
;
A
#
# COMPACT_ATOMS: atom_id res chain seq x y z
N MET A 1 20.77 -16.14 2.07
CA MET A 1 19.56 -15.87 1.24
C MET A 1 18.49 -15.38 2.19
N SER A 2 17.98 -14.17 1.99
CA SER A 2 16.84 -13.66 2.74
C SER A 2 15.64 -14.55 2.44
N ALA A 3 14.80 -14.85 3.44
CA ALA A 3 13.60 -15.65 3.21
C ALA A 3 12.53 -14.77 2.57
N ALA A 4 11.87 -15.25 1.51
CA ALA A 4 10.77 -14.53 0.88
C ALA A 4 9.64 -14.32 1.90
N VAL A 5 9.23 -13.07 2.06
CA VAL A 5 8.12 -12.67 2.94
C VAL A 5 6.79 -12.81 2.24
N ILE A 6 6.80 -12.64 0.92
CA ILE A 6 5.67 -12.93 0.03
C ILE A 6 6.16 -13.87 -1.06
N ASP A 7 5.47 -14.97 -1.27
CA ASP A 7 5.69 -15.90 -2.38
C ASP A 7 4.34 -16.25 -3.00
N ILE A 8 4.13 -15.80 -4.22
CA ILE A 8 2.90 -16.02 -5.00
C ILE A 8 3.27 -16.89 -6.20
N GLU A 9 2.58 -18.00 -6.37
CA GLU A 9 2.77 -18.92 -7.50
C GLU A 9 1.48 -19.08 -8.30
N ASN A 10 1.48 -18.61 -9.55
CA ASN A 10 0.41 -18.77 -10.53
C ASN A 10 -0.99 -18.38 -9.99
N ALA A 11 -1.08 -17.26 -9.25
CA ALA A 11 -2.32 -16.82 -8.64
C ALA A 11 -3.34 -16.38 -9.71
N ILE A 12 -4.51 -17.00 -9.69
CA ILE A 12 -5.68 -16.59 -10.48
C ILE A 12 -6.77 -16.14 -9.53
N VAL A 13 -7.30 -14.93 -9.76
CA VAL A 13 -8.40 -14.35 -9.01
C VAL A 13 -9.48 -13.88 -9.97
N SER A 14 -10.72 -14.18 -9.67
CA SER A 14 -11.88 -13.70 -10.43
C SER A 14 -12.91 -13.08 -9.50
N TYR A 15 -13.53 -12.02 -9.96
CA TYR A 15 -14.70 -11.40 -9.35
C TYR A 15 -15.88 -11.54 -10.31
N ARG A 16 -16.82 -12.43 -9.98
CA ARG A 16 -17.95 -12.81 -10.86
C ARG A 16 -17.41 -13.39 -12.18
N GLU A 17 -17.59 -12.69 -13.31
CA GLU A 17 -17.17 -13.12 -14.64
C GLU A 17 -15.80 -12.55 -15.04
N ASP A 18 -15.27 -11.55 -14.32
CA ASP A 18 -14.03 -10.86 -14.65
C ASP A 18 -12.83 -11.49 -13.92
N VAL A 19 -11.85 -11.93 -14.70
CA VAL A 19 -10.57 -12.43 -14.17
C VAL A 19 -9.63 -11.27 -13.91
N ALA A 20 -9.41 -10.95 -12.64
CA ALA A 20 -8.60 -9.82 -12.20
C ALA A 20 -7.09 -10.14 -12.09
N LEU A 21 -6.72 -11.39 -11.79
CA LEU A 21 -5.34 -11.88 -11.88
C LEU A 21 -5.30 -13.17 -12.71
N ARG A 22 -4.32 -13.26 -13.61
CA ARG A 22 -4.24 -14.28 -14.66
C ARG A 22 -2.94 -15.08 -14.59
N GLY A 23 -2.70 -15.77 -13.46
CA GLY A 23 -1.49 -16.57 -13.27
C GLY A 23 -0.29 -15.73 -12.78
N VAL A 24 -0.53 -14.82 -11.88
CA VAL A 24 0.51 -13.95 -11.32
C VAL A 24 1.44 -14.74 -10.41
N SER A 25 2.75 -14.59 -10.63
CA SER A 25 3.80 -15.10 -9.73
C SER A 25 4.69 -13.94 -9.31
N LEU A 26 4.96 -13.82 -8.00
CA LEU A 26 5.76 -12.73 -7.43
C LEU A 26 6.41 -13.20 -6.13
N LYS A 27 7.72 -12.94 -5.99
CA LYS A 27 8.45 -13.12 -4.73
C LYS A 27 8.91 -11.76 -4.20
N VAL A 28 8.75 -11.54 -2.89
CA VAL A 28 9.23 -10.33 -2.23
C VAL A 28 10.04 -10.74 -1.00
N GLU A 29 11.25 -10.22 -0.91
CA GLU A 29 12.17 -10.48 0.20
C GLU A 29 11.88 -9.55 1.39
N SER A 30 12.36 -9.95 2.57
CA SER A 30 12.23 -9.12 3.77
C SER A 30 12.95 -7.78 3.62
N GLY A 31 12.26 -6.69 3.96
CA GLY A 31 12.81 -5.34 3.90
C GLY A 31 12.87 -4.72 2.48
N GLU A 32 12.33 -5.38 1.45
CA GLU A 32 12.21 -4.76 0.12
C GLU A 32 11.14 -3.66 0.11
N PHE A 33 11.39 -2.64 -0.72
CA PHE A 33 10.38 -1.66 -1.13
C PHE A 33 10.03 -1.89 -2.60
N VAL A 34 8.87 -2.48 -2.84
CA VAL A 34 8.40 -2.83 -4.19
C VAL A 34 7.30 -1.88 -4.64
N GLY A 35 7.53 -1.18 -5.75
CA GLY A 35 6.51 -0.40 -6.45
C GLY A 35 5.73 -1.25 -7.43
N ILE A 36 4.41 -1.22 -7.38
CA ILE A 36 3.53 -1.91 -8.31
C ILE A 36 2.83 -0.87 -9.17
N ILE A 37 3.12 -0.89 -10.47
CA ILE A 37 2.71 0.15 -11.41
C ILE A 37 1.87 -0.47 -12.53
N GLY A 38 0.85 0.25 -12.98
CA GLY A 38 0.04 -0.15 -14.12
C GLY A 38 -1.24 0.67 -14.25
N PRO A 39 -1.95 0.57 -15.37
CA PRO A 39 -3.20 1.28 -15.59
C PRO A 39 -4.29 0.84 -14.59
N ASN A 40 -5.38 1.61 -14.54
CA ASN A 40 -6.55 1.22 -13.77
C ASN A 40 -7.13 -0.08 -14.34
N GLY A 41 -7.56 -0.99 -13.46
CA GLY A 41 -8.03 -2.32 -13.86
C GLY A 41 -6.92 -3.37 -14.07
N ALA A 42 -5.64 -3.03 -13.98
CA ALA A 42 -4.53 -3.97 -14.17
C ALA A 42 -4.42 -5.09 -13.11
N GLY A 43 -5.23 -5.06 -12.05
CA GLY A 43 -5.20 -6.05 -10.97
C GLY A 43 -4.35 -5.68 -9.75
N LYS A 44 -3.80 -4.46 -9.66
CA LYS A 44 -2.91 -4.00 -8.58
C LYS A 44 -3.54 -4.14 -7.19
N THR A 45 -4.73 -3.57 -6.98
CA THR A 45 -5.49 -3.69 -5.72
C THR A 45 -5.82 -5.16 -5.42
N THR A 46 -6.17 -5.95 -6.45
CA THR A 46 -6.43 -7.38 -6.28
C THR A 46 -5.19 -8.11 -5.79
N LEU A 47 -4.01 -7.79 -6.29
CA LEU A 47 -2.75 -8.37 -5.83
C LEU A 47 -2.52 -8.05 -4.34
N LEU A 48 -2.73 -6.79 -3.90
CA LEU A 48 -2.64 -6.43 -2.48
C LEU A 48 -3.69 -7.17 -1.63
N THR A 49 -4.92 -7.33 -2.13
CA THR A 49 -5.97 -8.07 -1.39
C THR A 49 -5.65 -9.56 -1.26
N VAL A 50 -4.97 -10.16 -2.23
CA VAL A 50 -4.43 -11.53 -2.12
C VAL A 50 -3.39 -11.60 -1.01
N VAL A 51 -2.42 -10.68 -0.99
CA VAL A 51 -1.35 -10.64 0.02
C VAL A 51 -1.91 -10.45 1.44
N ASN A 52 -2.95 -9.64 1.63
CA ASN A 52 -3.55 -9.44 2.96
C ASN A 52 -4.60 -10.51 3.33
N GLY A 53 -4.78 -11.55 2.50
CA GLY A 53 -5.70 -12.66 2.77
C GLY A 53 -7.18 -12.31 2.67
N LEU A 54 -7.55 -11.24 1.94
CA LEU A 54 -8.94 -10.90 1.59
C LEU A 54 -9.29 -11.40 0.18
N GLY A 55 -8.31 -11.50 -0.71
CA GLY A 55 -8.49 -12.00 -2.08
C GLY A 55 -8.76 -13.51 -2.08
N ARG A 56 -9.82 -13.93 -2.78
CA ARG A 56 -10.15 -15.35 -2.95
C ARG A 56 -9.49 -15.89 -4.21
N LEU A 57 -8.54 -16.80 -4.04
CA LEU A 57 -7.91 -17.50 -5.16
C LEU A 57 -8.87 -18.48 -5.80
N LEU A 58 -8.91 -18.51 -7.14
CA LEU A 58 -9.45 -19.62 -7.93
C LEU A 58 -8.43 -20.74 -8.07
N SER A 59 -7.17 -20.38 -8.29
CA SER A 59 -6.05 -21.31 -8.36
C SER A 59 -4.74 -20.61 -8.02
N GLY A 60 -3.66 -21.38 -7.87
CA GLY A 60 -2.36 -20.91 -7.44
C GLY A 60 -2.12 -21.10 -5.95
N ARG A 61 -0.95 -20.66 -5.50
CA ARG A 61 -0.51 -20.78 -4.11
C ARG A 61 0.07 -19.47 -3.65
N VAL A 62 -0.15 -19.13 -2.39
CA VAL A 62 0.34 -17.89 -1.79
C VAL A 62 0.85 -18.17 -0.38
N TRP A 63 2.08 -17.76 -0.11
CA TRP A 63 2.66 -17.71 1.22
C TRP A 63 2.94 -16.26 1.59
N VAL A 64 2.58 -15.88 2.79
CA VAL A 64 2.85 -14.55 3.35
C VAL A 64 3.36 -14.72 4.77
N LEU A 65 4.49 -14.10 5.08
CA LEU A 65 5.17 -14.23 6.38
C LEU A 65 5.40 -15.69 6.77
N GLY A 66 5.76 -16.53 5.80
CA GLY A 66 5.98 -17.97 5.98
C GLY A 66 4.71 -18.81 6.16
N HIS A 67 3.51 -18.22 6.10
CA HIS A 67 2.24 -18.93 6.24
C HIS A 67 1.57 -19.13 4.88
N TYR A 68 1.23 -20.38 4.55
CA TYR A 68 0.40 -20.69 3.40
C TYR A 68 -1.01 -20.13 3.59
N LEU A 69 -1.49 -19.31 2.65
CA LEU A 69 -2.80 -18.69 2.72
C LEU A 69 -3.92 -19.70 2.43
N THR A 70 -4.85 -19.79 3.36
CA THR A 70 -6.08 -20.57 3.26
C THR A 70 -7.28 -19.68 3.64
N ALA A 71 -8.48 -20.13 3.31
CA ALA A 71 -9.70 -19.42 3.72
C ALA A 71 -9.83 -19.25 5.26
N GLY A 72 -9.16 -20.11 6.05
CA GLY A 72 -9.26 -20.12 7.51
C GLY A 72 -8.26 -19.24 8.25
N ASN A 73 -7.07 -18.98 7.69
CA ASN A 73 -5.99 -18.28 8.41
C ASN A 73 -5.78 -16.81 8.05
N GLY A 74 -6.53 -16.28 7.08
CA GLY A 74 -6.42 -14.87 6.67
C GLY A 74 -6.65 -13.88 7.81
N HIS A 75 -7.45 -14.23 8.83
CA HIS A 75 -7.67 -13.34 9.98
C HIS A 75 -6.42 -13.14 10.83
N SER A 76 -5.69 -14.21 11.14
CA SER A 76 -4.44 -14.12 11.93
C SER A 76 -3.35 -13.38 11.15
N LEU A 77 -3.27 -13.62 9.84
CA LEU A 77 -2.34 -12.92 8.97
C LEU A 77 -2.59 -11.40 8.96
N ARG A 78 -3.85 -10.97 8.83
CA ARG A 78 -4.20 -9.55 8.82
C ARG A 78 -3.77 -8.77 10.07
N LYS A 79 -3.50 -9.44 11.18
CA LYS A 79 -2.91 -8.81 12.37
C LYS A 79 -1.47 -8.33 12.14
N LYS A 80 -0.77 -8.94 11.19
CA LYS A 80 0.64 -8.65 10.86
C LYS A 80 0.80 -7.88 9.56
N VAL A 81 -0.26 -7.74 8.78
CA VAL A 81 -0.27 -7.05 7.48
C VAL A 81 -1.05 -5.75 7.61
N GLY A 82 -0.34 -4.64 7.58
CA GLY A 82 -0.94 -3.32 7.53
C GLY A 82 -1.37 -2.98 6.11
N TYR A 83 -2.61 -2.56 5.94
CA TYR A 83 -3.16 -2.18 4.66
C TYR A 83 -3.77 -0.77 4.71
N VAL A 84 -3.20 0.11 3.91
CA VAL A 84 -3.73 1.46 3.67
C VAL A 84 -4.44 1.43 2.32
N ALA A 85 -5.76 1.38 2.36
CA ALA A 85 -6.60 1.46 1.17
C ALA A 85 -6.64 2.90 0.63
N GLN A 86 -6.96 3.04 -0.64
CA GLN A 86 -7.26 4.34 -1.23
C GLN A 86 -8.31 5.06 -0.37
N VAL A 87 -7.97 6.26 0.13
CA VAL A 87 -8.84 7.02 1.02
C VAL A 87 -10.09 7.46 0.25
N GLN A 88 -11.24 7.03 0.74
CA GLN A 88 -12.53 7.55 0.30
C GLN A 88 -12.92 8.74 1.18
N ASN A 89 -13.72 9.67 0.65
CA ASN A 89 -14.21 10.81 1.41
C ASN A 89 -14.88 10.35 2.71
N ILE A 90 -14.32 10.79 3.84
CA ILE A 90 -14.89 10.52 5.17
C ILE A 90 -16.05 11.50 5.38
N ASP A 91 -17.21 11.00 5.87
CA ASP A 91 -18.35 11.87 6.20
C ASP A 91 -17.88 12.94 7.21
N PRO A 92 -18.03 14.25 6.89
CA PRO A 92 -17.67 15.33 7.80
C PRO A 92 -18.36 15.25 9.17
N ARG A 93 -19.53 14.56 9.24
CA ARG A 93 -20.31 14.38 10.48
C ARG A 93 -19.85 13.18 11.30
N MET A 94 -18.83 12.46 10.89
CA MET A 94 -18.33 11.31 11.65
C MET A 94 -17.87 11.76 13.05
N PRO A 95 -18.45 11.22 14.14
CA PRO A 95 -18.24 11.74 15.49
C PRO A 95 -16.91 11.34 16.13
N MET A 96 -16.08 10.56 15.42
CA MET A 96 -14.79 10.07 15.92
C MET A 96 -13.69 11.12 15.77
N ASN A 97 -12.86 11.28 16.78
CA ASN A 97 -11.64 12.08 16.70
C ASN A 97 -10.48 11.26 16.10
N VAL A 98 -9.41 11.96 15.72
CA VAL A 98 -8.20 11.38 15.11
C VAL A 98 -7.62 10.24 15.95
N ARG A 99 -7.48 10.45 17.27
CA ARG A 99 -6.89 9.49 18.20
C ARG A 99 -7.72 8.20 18.29
N GLU A 100 -9.05 8.33 18.27
CA GLU A 100 -9.97 7.18 18.26
C GLU A 100 -9.91 6.41 16.94
N VAL A 101 -9.78 7.11 15.81
CA VAL A 101 -9.61 6.46 14.50
C VAL A 101 -8.31 5.67 14.43
N VAL A 102 -7.22 6.21 14.97
CA VAL A 102 -5.93 5.48 15.02
C VAL A 102 -6.03 4.27 15.95
N MET A 103 -6.77 4.37 17.08
CA MET A 103 -7.02 3.25 17.98
C MET A 103 -7.72 2.06 17.30
N ILE A 104 -8.48 2.28 16.22
CA ILE A 104 -9.09 1.18 15.44
C ILE A 104 -8.02 0.17 14.98
N GLY A 105 -6.80 0.64 14.67
CA GLY A 105 -5.68 -0.23 14.31
C GLY A 105 -5.31 -1.25 15.38
N ARG A 106 -5.57 -0.95 16.66
CA ARG A 106 -5.29 -1.84 17.80
C ARG A 106 -6.36 -2.92 18.01
N TYR A 107 -7.62 -2.63 17.67
CA TYR A 107 -8.72 -3.56 17.97
C TYR A 107 -8.55 -4.96 17.38
N GLY A 108 -7.92 -5.07 16.20
CA GLY A 108 -7.61 -6.37 15.61
C GLY A 108 -6.70 -7.25 16.49
N LEU A 109 -5.85 -6.65 17.32
CA LEU A 109 -4.92 -7.32 18.22
C LEU A 109 -5.57 -7.70 19.56
N LEU A 110 -6.51 -6.86 20.03
CA LEU A 110 -7.15 -7.01 21.34
C LEU A 110 -8.15 -8.19 21.41
N GLY A 111 -8.65 -8.65 20.27
CA GLY A 111 -9.69 -9.68 20.20
C GLY A 111 -11.09 -9.17 20.56
N LEU A 112 -12.08 -10.06 20.53
CA LEU A 112 -13.50 -9.70 20.55
C LEU A 112 -13.97 -9.01 21.85
N MET A 113 -13.36 -9.31 23.00
CA MET A 113 -13.72 -8.73 24.31
C MET A 113 -12.60 -7.85 24.90
N GLY A 114 -11.51 -7.64 24.16
CA GLY A 114 -10.39 -6.83 24.61
C GLY A 114 -10.75 -5.36 24.68
N ARG A 115 -10.27 -4.68 25.72
CA ARG A 115 -10.37 -3.22 25.86
C ARG A 115 -8.98 -2.61 25.75
N PRO A 116 -8.83 -1.47 25.06
CA PRO A 116 -7.55 -0.75 25.01
C PRO A 116 -7.02 -0.44 26.41
N ASP A 117 -5.75 -0.75 26.64
CA ASP A 117 -5.05 -0.43 27.87
C ASP A 117 -4.13 0.79 27.71
N LYS A 118 -3.29 1.08 28.71
CA LYS A 118 -2.34 2.20 28.68
C LYS A 118 -1.27 2.01 27.61
N HIS A 119 -0.89 0.75 27.30
CA HIS A 119 0.08 0.48 26.27
C HIS A 119 -0.49 0.80 24.89
N ASP A 120 -1.72 0.38 24.60
CA ASP A 120 -2.37 0.68 23.31
C ASP A 120 -2.50 2.18 23.05
N TRP A 121 -2.88 2.95 24.07
CA TRP A 121 -2.94 4.40 23.96
C TRP A 121 -1.56 5.03 23.75
N LYS A 122 -0.51 4.49 24.35
CA LYS A 122 0.86 4.93 24.15
C LYS A 122 1.30 4.69 22.70
N VAL A 123 1.03 3.49 22.13
CA VAL A 123 1.30 3.18 20.72
C VAL A 123 0.57 4.16 19.79
N VAL A 124 -0.70 4.47 20.08
CA VAL A 124 -1.48 5.46 19.31
C VAL A 124 -0.83 6.83 19.34
N ASP A 125 -0.39 7.30 20.51
CA ASP A 125 0.26 8.60 20.66
C ASP A 125 1.62 8.65 19.92
N GLU A 126 2.42 7.59 20.01
CA GLU A 126 3.70 7.46 19.30
C GLU A 126 3.54 7.46 17.77
N VAL A 127 2.54 6.77 17.23
CA VAL A 127 2.31 6.79 15.77
C VAL A 127 1.72 8.12 15.31
N LEU A 128 0.92 8.79 16.13
CA LEU A 128 0.45 10.14 15.83
C LEU A 128 1.59 11.16 15.79
N GLU A 129 2.57 11.04 16.67
CA GLU A 129 3.79 11.83 16.64
C GLU A 129 4.60 11.56 15.38
N LEU A 130 4.82 10.27 15.03
CA LEU A 130 5.55 9.85 13.84
C LEU A 130 4.97 10.43 12.55
N VAL A 131 3.64 10.47 12.42
CA VAL A 131 2.96 11.02 11.23
C VAL A 131 2.72 12.55 11.33
N GLY A 132 3.14 13.20 12.42
CA GLY A 132 2.99 14.65 12.64
C GLY A 132 1.57 15.11 12.94
N MET A 133 0.72 14.24 13.52
CA MET A 133 -0.72 14.49 13.75
C MET A 133 -1.10 14.67 15.23
N SER A 134 -0.14 14.69 16.16
CA SER A 134 -0.41 14.81 17.60
C SER A 134 -1.22 16.06 17.97
N HIS A 135 -0.96 17.18 17.29
CA HIS A 135 -1.65 18.45 17.52
C HIS A 135 -3.14 18.42 17.12
N LEU A 136 -3.54 17.47 16.27
CA LEU A 136 -4.92 17.25 15.81
C LEU A 136 -5.58 16.02 16.45
N ALA A 137 -4.97 15.39 17.45
CA ALA A 137 -5.43 14.13 18.05
C ALA A 137 -6.90 14.14 18.49
N ARG A 138 -7.39 15.30 18.97
CA ARG A 138 -8.79 15.50 19.45
C ARG A 138 -9.73 16.07 18.39
N ARG A 139 -9.22 16.38 17.18
CA ARG A 139 -10.04 16.96 16.12
C ARG A 139 -10.91 15.87 15.47
N PRO A 140 -12.18 16.13 15.14
CA PRO A 140 -13.01 15.20 14.37
C PRO A 140 -12.35 14.87 13.03
N ILE A 141 -12.32 13.58 12.68
CA ILE A 141 -11.66 13.08 11.45
C ILE A 141 -12.24 13.70 10.17
N GLY A 142 -13.54 13.95 10.15
CA GLY A 142 -14.22 14.57 9.02
C GLY A 142 -13.87 16.05 8.78
N HIS A 143 -13.18 16.70 9.71
CA HIS A 143 -12.72 18.09 9.58
C HIS A 143 -11.26 18.21 9.12
N LEU A 144 -10.65 17.11 8.71
CA LEU A 144 -9.28 17.10 8.22
C LEU A 144 -9.23 17.28 6.69
N SER A 145 -8.13 17.87 6.21
CA SER A 145 -7.78 17.86 4.79
C SER A 145 -7.49 16.43 4.30
N GLY A 146 -7.53 16.21 2.98
CA GLY A 146 -7.24 14.90 2.40
C GLY A 146 -5.85 14.35 2.78
N GLY A 147 -4.82 15.22 2.79
CA GLY A 147 -3.47 14.82 3.20
C GLY A 147 -3.40 14.46 4.70
N GLU A 148 -4.12 15.20 5.58
CA GLU A 148 -4.22 14.86 7.01
C GLU A 148 -4.99 13.54 7.22
N GLN A 149 -6.08 13.30 6.49
CA GLN A 149 -6.81 12.03 6.52
C GLN A 149 -5.91 10.87 6.10
N GLN A 150 -5.09 11.06 5.08
CA GLN A 150 -4.14 10.06 4.63
C GLN A 150 -3.07 9.76 5.69
N ARG A 151 -2.53 10.79 6.36
CA ARG A 151 -1.61 10.61 7.50
C ARG A 151 -2.27 9.79 8.62
N VAL A 152 -3.53 10.06 8.93
CA VAL A 152 -4.29 9.30 9.93
C VAL A 152 -4.54 7.87 9.49
N ALA A 153 -4.81 7.61 8.20
CA ALA A 153 -4.92 6.25 7.65
C ALA A 153 -3.62 5.47 7.79
N ILE A 154 -2.47 6.11 7.51
CA ILE A 154 -1.14 5.53 7.73
C ILE A 154 -0.91 5.28 9.23
N ALA A 155 -1.22 6.23 10.11
CA ALA A 155 -1.09 6.06 11.57
C ALA A 155 -1.92 4.89 12.08
N ARG A 156 -3.18 4.77 11.65
CA ARG A 156 -4.06 3.65 11.99
C ARG A 156 -3.46 2.30 11.57
N CYS A 157 -2.88 2.24 10.38
CA CYS A 157 -2.17 1.05 9.90
C CYS A 157 -0.95 0.73 10.77
N LEU A 158 -0.12 1.73 11.10
CA LEU A 158 1.08 1.59 11.91
C LEU A 158 0.80 1.26 13.38
N ALA A 159 -0.35 1.69 13.90
CA ALA A 159 -0.80 1.33 15.25
C ALA A 159 -1.02 -0.19 15.42
N GLN A 160 -1.25 -0.90 14.34
CA GLN A 160 -1.31 -2.36 14.31
C GLN A 160 0.07 -3.03 14.49
N GLU A 161 1.18 -2.28 14.41
CA GLU A 161 2.57 -2.78 14.43
C GLU A 161 2.82 -3.87 13.37
N PRO A 162 2.53 -3.58 12.09
CA PRO A 162 2.60 -4.58 11.03
C PRO A 162 4.04 -4.99 10.69
N GLU A 163 4.21 -6.22 10.17
CA GLU A 163 5.46 -6.71 9.54
C GLU A 163 5.50 -6.41 8.03
N LEU A 164 4.31 -6.32 7.40
CA LEU A 164 4.12 -5.94 6.00
C LEU A 164 3.32 -4.65 5.90
N PHE A 165 3.73 -3.76 4.99
CA PHE A 165 3.11 -2.47 4.77
C PHE A 165 2.61 -2.35 3.33
N LEU A 166 1.31 -2.50 3.15
CA LEU A 166 0.63 -2.46 1.85
C LEU A 166 -0.06 -1.10 1.68
N LEU A 167 0.27 -0.41 0.62
CA LEU A 167 -0.22 0.93 0.30
C LEU A 167 -0.89 0.92 -1.08
N ASP A 168 -2.20 1.14 -1.10
CA ASP A 168 -3.00 1.16 -2.33
C ASP A 168 -3.31 2.59 -2.73
N GLU A 169 -2.58 3.11 -3.70
CA GLU A 169 -2.68 4.48 -4.21
C GLU A 169 -2.72 5.57 -3.12
N PRO A 170 -1.76 5.59 -2.17
CA PRO A 170 -1.84 6.42 -0.98
C PRO A 170 -1.72 7.93 -1.26
N THR A 171 -1.38 8.32 -2.47
CA THR A 171 -1.24 9.71 -2.92
C THR A 171 -2.36 10.15 -3.86
N ALA A 172 -3.31 9.26 -4.18
CA ALA A 172 -4.40 9.60 -5.09
C ALA A 172 -5.26 10.75 -4.56
N SER A 173 -5.66 11.64 -5.45
CA SER A 173 -6.50 12.81 -5.14
C SER A 173 -5.92 13.83 -4.16
N LEU A 174 -4.62 13.77 -3.86
CA LEU A 174 -3.91 14.74 -3.06
C LEU A 174 -3.27 15.82 -3.95
N ASP A 175 -3.14 17.04 -3.40
CA ASP A 175 -2.34 18.07 -4.04
C ASP A 175 -0.83 17.72 -4.02
N TRP A 176 -0.04 18.40 -4.84
CA TRP A 176 1.40 18.15 -5.00
C TRP A 176 2.17 18.17 -3.67
N LYS A 177 1.87 19.14 -2.80
CA LYS A 177 2.56 19.23 -1.51
C LYS A 177 2.22 18.04 -0.61
N ALA A 178 0.94 17.70 -0.48
CA ALA A 178 0.50 16.56 0.31
C ALA A 178 1.05 15.23 -0.25
N GLN A 179 1.12 15.07 -1.58
CA GLN A 179 1.77 13.92 -2.21
C GLN A 179 3.23 13.79 -1.78
N THR A 180 4.01 14.86 -1.92
CA THR A 180 5.43 14.89 -1.51
C THR A 180 5.60 14.54 -0.05
N ASP A 181 4.76 15.12 0.82
CA ASP A 181 4.79 14.88 2.25
C ASP A 181 4.45 13.42 2.62
N ILE A 182 3.47 12.81 1.93
CA ILE A 182 3.13 11.38 2.13
C ILE A 182 4.24 10.46 1.64
N LEU A 183 4.85 10.75 0.48
CA LEU A 183 5.97 9.94 -0.02
C LEU A 183 7.17 9.98 0.92
N ALA A 184 7.50 11.15 1.45
CA ALA A 184 8.55 11.30 2.47
C ALA A 184 8.23 10.53 3.75
N LEU A 185 6.98 10.60 4.22
CA LEU A 185 6.51 9.86 5.40
C LEU A 185 6.61 8.34 5.17
N VAL A 186 6.14 7.83 4.04
CA VAL A 186 6.20 6.39 3.70
C VAL A 186 7.65 5.91 3.68
N LYS A 187 8.57 6.69 3.08
CA LYS A 187 10.01 6.40 3.12
C LYS A 187 10.54 6.35 4.54
N GLN A 188 10.27 7.38 5.35
CA GLN A 188 10.70 7.44 6.76
C GLN A 188 10.22 6.23 7.55
N VAL A 189 8.96 5.84 7.38
CA VAL A 189 8.36 4.67 8.05
C VAL A 189 9.04 3.37 7.61
N HIS A 190 9.23 3.18 6.30
CA HIS A 190 9.92 2.00 5.75
C HIS A 190 11.32 1.86 6.35
N ASP A 191 12.11 2.93 6.30
CA ASP A 191 13.51 2.93 6.76
C ASP A 191 13.60 2.72 8.28
N SER A 192 12.79 3.45 9.07
CA SER A 192 12.88 3.43 10.53
C SER A 192 12.38 2.13 11.15
N ARG A 193 11.37 1.50 10.54
CA ARG A 193 10.75 0.26 11.04
C ARG A 193 11.21 -0.98 10.26
N ARG A 194 12.05 -0.82 9.22
CA ARG A 194 12.55 -1.90 8.35
C ARG A 194 11.42 -2.78 7.80
N LEU A 195 10.33 -2.16 7.40
CA LEU A 195 9.15 -2.87 6.90
C LEU A 195 9.40 -3.40 5.49
N THR A 196 8.80 -4.53 5.16
CA THR A 196 8.62 -4.91 3.75
C THR A 196 7.42 -4.13 3.23
N THR A 197 7.60 -3.36 2.15
CA THR A 197 6.59 -2.42 1.65
C THR A 197 6.19 -2.73 0.22
N LEU A 198 4.89 -2.87 -0.04
CA LEU A 198 4.32 -2.83 -1.38
C LEU A 198 3.55 -1.54 -1.57
N PHE A 199 3.94 -0.78 -2.59
CA PHE A 199 3.38 0.53 -2.90
C PHE A 199 2.75 0.50 -4.29
N VAL A 200 1.43 0.55 -4.35
CA VAL A 200 0.68 0.59 -5.60
C VAL A 200 0.45 2.03 -6.03
N THR A 201 0.74 2.33 -7.29
CA THR A 201 0.40 3.61 -7.92
C THR A 201 0.18 3.44 -9.42
N HIS A 202 -0.60 4.33 -10.01
CA HIS A 202 -0.68 4.51 -11.46
C HIS A 202 0.11 5.75 -11.92
N ASP A 203 0.59 6.56 -10.97
CA ASP A 203 1.37 7.78 -11.22
C ASP A 203 2.86 7.52 -10.98
N LEU A 204 3.65 7.62 -12.05
CA LEU A 204 5.11 7.42 -12.00
C LEU A 204 5.83 8.50 -11.17
N GLY A 205 5.28 9.72 -11.15
CA GLY A 205 5.80 10.83 -10.34
C GLY A 205 5.64 10.60 -8.83
N CYS A 206 4.75 9.69 -8.45
CA CYS A 206 4.47 9.33 -7.07
C CYS A 206 5.22 8.08 -6.59
N LEU A 207 6.26 7.62 -7.32
CA LEU A 207 7.06 6.49 -6.86
C LEU A 207 8.09 6.97 -5.83
N PRO A 208 8.09 6.43 -4.58
CA PRO A 208 9.04 6.85 -3.57
C PRO A 208 10.50 6.55 -3.96
N VAL A 209 11.41 7.44 -3.57
CA VAL A 209 12.87 7.25 -3.79
C VAL A 209 13.40 5.96 -3.13
N ALA A 210 12.74 5.47 -2.08
CA ALA A 210 13.07 4.20 -1.43
C ALA A 210 12.76 2.97 -2.28
N CYS A 211 11.95 3.13 -3.34
CA CYS A 211 11.59 2.03 -4.21
C CYS A 211 12.81 1.59 -5.04
N ASN A 212 13.29 0.40 -4.77
CA ASN A 212 14.44 -0.19 -5.45
C ASN A 212 14.05 -1.27 -6.48
N ARG A 213 12.80 -1.72 -6.46
CA ARG A 213 12.25 -2.70 -7.38
C ARG A 213 10.84 -2.30 -7.80
N VAL A 214 10.54 -2.45 -9.07
CA VAL A 214 9.24 -2.15 -9.67
C VAL A 214 8.69 -3.40 -10.33
N VAL A 215 7.38 -3.58 -10.22
CA VAL A 215 6.58 -4.60 -10.91
C VAL A 215 5.57 -3.86 -11.79
N LEU A 216 5.60 -4.13 -13.09
CA LEU A 216 4.63 -3.60 -14.04
C LEU A 216 3.48 -4.59 -14.18
N MET A 217 2.25 -4.11 -14.02
CA MET A 217 1.04 -4.92 -14.18
C MET A 217 0.16 -4.39 -15.31
N LYS A 218 -0.30 -5.30 -16.17
CA LYS A 218 -1.26 -5.01 -17.25
C LYS A 218 -2.22 -6.19 -17.42
N ASP A 219 -3.51 -5.92 -17.55
CA ASP A 219 -4.56 -6.91 -17.86
C ASP A 219 -4.55 -8.16 -16.96
N GLY A 220 -4.19 -7.98 -15.70
CA GLY A 220 -4.10 -9.08 -14.72
C GLY A 220 -2.81 -9.89 -14.76
N TYR A 221 -1.81 -9.48 -15.55
CA TYR A 221 -0.49 -10.11 -15.64
C TYR A 221 0.61 -9.20 -15.08
N ILE A 222 1.71 -9.81 -14.64
CA ILE A 222 2.98 -9.09 -14.49
C ILE A 222 3.64 -9.06 -15.87
N SER A 223 3.81 -7.86 -16.43
CA SER A 223 4.44 -7.65 -17.73
C SER A 223 5.94 -7.39 -17.64
N GLY A 224 6.46 -7.12 -16.44
CA GLY A 224 7.88 -6.95 -16.19
C GLY A 224 8.17 -6.65 -14.73
N GLU A 225 9.38 -6.98 -14.28
CA GLU A 225 9.89 -6.62 -12.96
C GLU A 225 11.39 -6.31 -13.02
N GLY A 226 11.86 -5.39 -12.17
CA GLY A 226 13.26 -4.97 -12.13
C GLY A 226 13.49 -3.64 -11.43
N GLY A 227 14.69 -3.10 -11.56
CA GLY A 227 15.00 -1.77 -11.04
C GLY A 227 14.22 -0.66 -11.77
N PRO A 228 13.87 0.44 -11.08
CA PRO A 228 13.13 1.54 -11.70
C PRO A 228 13.80 2.10 -12.97
N GLU A 229 15.13 2.21 -12.96
CA GLU A 229 15.90 2.78 -14.09
C GLU A 229 15.85 1.91 -15.33
N THR A 230 15.82 0.59 -15.15
CA THR A 230 15.79 -0.37 -16.26
C THR A 230 14.40 -0.64 -16.78
N LEU A 231 13.41 -0.55 -15.90
CA LEU A 231 12.04 -0.94 -16.22
C LEU A 231 11.16 0.23 -16.66
N LEU A 232 11.35 1.44 -16.10
CA LEU A 232 10.55 2.62 -16.42
C LEU A 232 11.08 3.36 -17.64
N THR A 233 11.36 2.62 -18.72
CA THR A 233 11.77 3.18 -20.03
C THR A 233 10.54 3.67 -20.81
N ASP A 234 10.76 4.61 -21.75
CA ASP A 234 9.68 5.09 -22.60
C ASP A 234 8.99 3.96 -23.37
N ALA A 235 9.76 2.96 -23.83
CA ALA A 235 9.24 1.80 -24.54
C ALA A 235 8.32 0.94 -23.67
N ASN A 236 8.76 0.60 -22.45
CA ASN A 236 7.95 -0.20 -21.52
C ASN A 236 6.69 0.56 -21.08
N LEU A 237 6.79 1.87 -20.85
CA LEU A 237 5.65 2.69 -20.49
C LEU A 237 4.64 2.85 -21.65
N SER A 238 5.14 2.97 -22.88
CA SER A 238 4.30 2.97 -24.07
C SER A 238 3.47 1.69 -24.20
N GLN A 239 4.09 0.54 -23.94
CA GLN A 239 3.41 -0.76 -23.95
C GLN A 239 2.47 -0.95 -22.76
N LEU A 240 2.86 -0.45 -21.59
CA LEU A 240 2.08 -0.56 -20.36
C LEU A 240 0.75 0.19 -20.46
N TYR A 241 0.81 1.44 -20.97
CA TYR A 241 -0.34 2.34 -21.02
C TYR A 241 -1.03 2.42 -22.38
N ASP A 242 -0.58 1.64 -23.38
CA ASP A 242 -1.09 1.68 -24.76
C ASP A 242 -1.09 3.09 -25.38
N ILE A 243 -0.03 3.87 -25.11
CA ILE A 243 0.14 5.22 -25.63
C ILE A 243 1.38 5.36 -26.51
N PRO A 244 1.36 6.19 -27.57
CA PRO A 244 2.52 6.40 -28.42
C PRO A 244 3.72 6.96 -27.67
N LEU A 245 4.95 6.58 -28.09
CA LEU A 245 6.21 7.06 -27.49
C LEU A 245 6.32 8.58 -27.35
N PRO A 246 5.88 9.41 -28.34
CA PRO A 246 5.92 10.87 -28.20
C PRO A 246 5.09 11.39 -27.02
N GLU A 247 3.94 10.75 -26.74
CA GLU A 247 3.08 11.13 -25.61
C GLU A 247 3.70 10.72 -24.27
N VAL A 248 4.38 9.56 -24.22
CA VAL A 248 5.14 9.15 -23.03
C VAL A 248 6.20 10.19 -22.67
N ARG A 249 6.98 10.62 -23.68
CA ARG A 249 8.04 11.61 -23.49
C ARG A 249 7.50 12.95 -23.03
N LYS A 250 6.37 13.39 -23.60
CA LYS A 250 5.69 14.61 -23.19
C LYS A 250 5.25 14.54 -21.72
N ARG A 251 4.61 13.46 -21.31
CA ARG A 251 4.18 13.26 -19.91
C ARG A 251 5.35 13.15 -18.95
N ARG A 252 6.44 12.52 -19.33
CA ARG A 252 7.67 12.47 -18.51
C ARG A 252 8.31 13.84 -18.32
N GLY A 253 8.32 14.68 -19.34
CA GLY A 253 8.82 16.06 -19.27
C GLY A 253 7.96 16.99 -18.41
N GLU A 254 6.66 16.72 -18.32
CA GLU A 254 5.71 17.49 -17.52
C GLU A 254 5.62 17.04 -16.06
N ASN A 255 5.94 15.77 -15.75
CA ASN A 255 5.63 15.14 -14.46
C ASN A 255 6.85 14.60 -13.67
N ILE A 256 8.06 14.72 -14.16
CA ILE A 256 9.22 14.23 -13.42
C ILE A 256 10.05 15.43 -12.96
N PRO A 257 10.05 15.75 -11.64
CA PRO A 257 11.12 16.58 -11.13
C PRO A 257 12.43 15.84 -11.37
N VAL A 258 13.33 16.49 -12.12
CA VAL A 258 14.72 16.04 -12.31
C VAL A 258 15.25 15.65 -10.94
N ARG A 259 15.61 14.39 -10.78
CA ARG A 259 16.33 13.94 -9.59
C ARG A 259 17.69 14.70 -9.58
N ILE A 260 17.83 15.65 -8.66
CA ILE A 260 19.11 16.16 -8.21
C ILE A 260 19.60 15.26 -7.07
#